data_de7028a28f6e06d6c0a1ed4a01e7198b
#
_entry.id   de7028a28f6e06d6c0a1ed4a01e7198b
#
_cell.length_a   1.000
_cell.length_b   1.000
_cell.length_c   1.000
_cell.angle_alpha   90.00
_cell.angle_beta   90.00
_cell.angle_gamma   90.00
#
_symmetry.space_group_name_H-M   'P 1'
#
loop_
_entity.id
_entity.type
_entity.pdbx_description
1 polymer ?
#
loop_
_entity_poly.entity_id
_entity_poly.type
_entity_poly.pdbx_seq_one_letter_code
_entity_poly.pdbx_strand_id
1 'polypeptide(L)'
;MKKLLFIVVSLLTMIALFACNKDSEHKQMKHDMANMDHNDSSKEKQQVAVQTDWKFEHYPQANTTNQLTITIKDNKGKPISEFEVNHEKKMHLIVASKDLSKYQHIHPTYKGKGVFTVPVTFTQGGSFQLIADFVPKGQSDTVQMHTVSVKGNTPAPVSLTPDKTLVKTANGNQVSLKIDSQLKANQETMLNFYFEDAQTKQPIQDLQPYLGV
;
A
#
# COMPACT_ATOMS: atom_id res chain seq x y z
N MET A 1 52.27 64.94 -21.73
CA MET A 1 51.54 65.67 -22.75
C MET A 1 50.64 64.74 -23.52
N LYS A 2 49.36 65.05 -23.47
CA LYS A 2 48.33 64.85 -24.53
C LYS A 2 48.00 63.38 -24.83
N LYS A 3 46.85 62.91 -24.33
CA LYS A 3 45.54 62.97 -25.05
C LYS A 3 45.44 61.78 -26.01
N LEU A 4 44.45 61.05 -26.06
CA LEU A 4 42.99 61.09 -26.11
C LEU A 4 42.55 59.76 -26.72
N LEU A 5 41.72 59.03 -26.05
CA LEU A 5 40.36 58.80 -26.45
C LEU A 5 40.18 58.27 -27.86
N PHE A 6 39.71 57.03 -27.96
CA PHE A 6 38.44 56.78 -28.71
C PHE A 6 37.87 55.43 -28.41
N ILE A 7 36.71 55.46 -27.88
CA ILE A 7 35.68 54.45 -27.85
C ILE A 7 35.16 54.28 -29.28
N VAL A 8 35.07 53.05 -29.77
CA VAL A 8 34.07 52.60 -30.73
C VAL A 8 34.01 51.08 -30.60
N VAL A 9 33.06 50.56 -29.93
CA VAL A 9 31.88 49.86 -30.40
C VAL A 9 31.96 49.26 -31.81
N SER A 10 32.00 47.97 -31.86
CA SER A 10 31.40 47.08 -32.89
C SER A 10 31.65 45.64 -32.43
N LEU A 11 30.72 44.98 -31.87
CA LEU A 11 29.56 44.27 -32.43
C LEU A 11 29.91 43.32 -33.58
N LEU A 12 29.64 42.06 -33.31
CA LEU A 12 29.52 40.89 -34.20
C LEU A 12 30.83 40.29 -34.76
N THR A 13 31.20 39.14 -34.27
CA THR A 13 31.02 37.93 -35.04
C THR A 13 31.11 36.71 -34.15
N MET A 14 29.99 36.05 -34.04
CA MET A 14 29.80 34.70 -33.53
C MET A 14 30.36 33.76 -34.57
N ILE A 15 31.43 33.03 -34.28
CA ILE A 15 31.83 31.86 -35.04
C ILE A 15 31.82 30.70 -34.08
N ALA A 16 30.83 29.86 -34.25
CA ALA A 16 30.69 28.57 -33.61
C ALA A 16 31.80 27.63 -34.09
N LEU A 17 32.63 27.19 -33.15
CA LEU A 17 33.45 26.00 -33.36
C LEU A 17 32.74 24.80 -32.68
N PHE A 18 32.10 24.01 -33.52
CA PHE A 18 31.66 22.67 -33.15
C PHE A 18 32.92 21.81 -32.97
N ALA A 19 33.26 21.51 -31.72
CA ALA A 19 34.13 20.39 -31.43
C ALA A 19 33.25 19.22 -30.99
N CYS A 20 33.11 18.23 -31.82
CA CYS A 20 32.59 16.93 -31.48
C CYS A 20 33.49 16.31 -30.42
N ASN A 21 33.02 16.24 -29.19
CA ASN A 21 33.54 15.31 -28.21
C ASN A 21 32.53 14.19 -28.02
N LYS A 22 32.95 12.99 -28.37
CA LYS A 22 32.18 11.77 -28.35
C LYS A 22 32.37 11.15 -26.97
N ASP A 23 31.61 11.60 -25.99
CA ASP A 23 31.52 10.96 -24.69
C ASP A 23 30.20 10.27 -24.55
N SER A 24 30.32 9.01 -24.18
CA SER A 24 29.28 8.05 -23.93
C SER A 24 28.22 8.59 -22.97
N GLU A 25 27.02 8.84 -23.47
CA GLU A 25 25.86 9.16 -22.67
C GLU A 25 25.44 7.95 -21.83
N HIS A 26 25.77 7.97 -20.56
CA HIS A 26 24.94 7.36 -19.55
C HIS A 26 23.62 8.12 -19.51
N LYS A 27 22.62 7.64 -20.20
CA LYS A 27 21.23 8.07 -20.02
C LYS A 27 20.79 7.69 -18.61
N GLN A 28 21.04 8.59 -17.68
CA GLN A 28 20.24 8.67 -16.47
C GLN A 28 18.80 8.95 -16.89
N MET A 29 17.94 7.93 -16.87
CA MET A 29 16.50 8.13 -16.91
C MET A 29 16.15 8.87 -15.61
N LYS A 30 16.09 10.17 -15.68
CA LYS A 30 15.30 10.96 -14.74
C LYS A 30 13.85 10.57 -15.01
N HIS A 31 13.30 9.72 -14.18
CA HIS A 31 11.86 9.65 -14.05
C HIS A 31 11.41 11.00 -13.52
N ASP A 32 10.86 11.82 -14.40
CA ASP A 32 10.09 13.00 -14.02
C ASP A 32 8.81 12.52 -13.29
N MET A 33 8.95 12.30 -11.98
CA MET A 33 7.84 12.13 -11.06
C MET A 33 7.23 13.49 -10.64
N ALA A 34 7.55 14.55 -11.38
CA ALA A 34 7.05 15.89 -11.14
C ALA A 34 5.93 16.21 -12.10
N ASN A 35 4.81 15.52 -12.03
CA ASN A 35 3.47 15.96 -12.42
C ASN A 35 2.46 14.83 -12.22
N MET A 36 2.36 14.29 -11.00
CA MET A 36 1.06 13.91 -10.50
C MET A 36 0.43 15.18 -9.97
N ASP A 37 -0.28 15.85 -10.87
CA ASP A 37 -1.18 16.94 -10.51
C ASP A 37 -2.25 16.36 -9.58
N HIS A 38 -1.99 16.37 -8.27
CA HIS A 38 -3.01 16.19 -7.25
C HIS A 38 -3.91 17.43 -7.19
N ASN A 39 -4.36 17.89 -8.36
CA ASN A 39 -5.46 18.81 -8.43
C ASN A 39 -6.78 18.02 -8.47
N ASP A 40 -6.91 17.08 -7.53
CA ASP A 40 -8.22 16.61 -7.15
C ASP A 40 -8.80 17.65 -6.19
N SER A 41 -9.73 18.45 -6.72
CA SER A 41 -10.65 19.24 -5.93
C SER A 41 -11.49 18.26 -5.09
N SER A 42 -10.86 17.70 -4.07
CA SER A 42 -11.50 16.85 -3.08
C SER A 42 -12.53 17.70 -2.35
N LYS A 43 -13.79 17.62 -2.82
CA LYS A 43 -14.92 17.78 -1.92
C LYS A 43 -14.59 16.89 -0.73
N GLU A 44 -14.43 17.45 0.46
CA GLU A 44 -14.24 16.70 1.69
C GLU A 44 -15.30 15.58 1.69
N LYS A 45 -14.88 14.35 1.41
CA LYS A 45 -15.77 13.20 1.49
C LYS A 45 -16.12 13.06 2.96
N GLN A 46 -17.38 13.27 3.31
CA GLN A 46 -17.84 13.15 4.68
C GLN A 46 -17.60 11.73 5.17
N GLN A 47 -16.86 11.60 6.25
CA GLN A 47 -16.71 10.32 6.94
C GLN A 47 -17.99 10.08 7.77
N VAL A 48 -18.88 9.25 7.26
CA VAL A 48 -20.03 8.79 8.05
C VAL A 48 -19.55 7.70 8.99
N ALA A 49 -19.95 7.79 10.27
CA ALA A 49 -19.66 6.75 11.22
C ALA A 49 -20.29 5.42 10.77
N VAL A 50 -19.45 4.41 10.61
CA VAL A 50 -19.84 3.07 10.16
C VAL A 50 -19.82 2.10 11.33
N GLN A 51 -20.82 1.24 11.40
CA GLN A 51 -20.89 0.11 12.33
C GLN A 51 -20.73 -1.19 11.55
N THR A 52 -20.05 -2.16 12.13
CA THR A 52 -19.83 -3.48 11.53
C THR A 52 -20.25 -4.61 12.47
N ASP A 53 -21.05 -5.54 11.96
CA ASP A 53 -21.35 -6.79 12.65
C ASP A 53 -20.51 -7.91 12.03
N TRP A 54 -19.87 -8.71 12.87
CA TRP A 54 -19.01 -9.81 12.47
C TRP A 54 -19.59 -11.12 12.99
N LYS A 55 -19.90 -12.04 12.12
CA LYS A 55 -20.53 -13.30 12.49
C LYS A 55 -19.87 -14.47 11.77
N PHE A 56 -19.34 -15.41 12.54
CA PHE A 56 -18.95 -16.72 12.04
C PHE A 56 -20.14 -17.70 12.11
N GLU A 57 -20.23 -18.58 11.14
CA GLU A 57 -21.28 -19.62 11.12
C GLU A 57 -21.16 -20.53 12.33
N HIS A 58 -19.92 -20.91 12.67
CA HIS A 58 -19.57 -21.71 13.86
C HIS A 58 -18.48 -20.99 14.65
N TYR A 59 -18.25 -21.43 15.88
CA TYR A 59 -17.12 -20.89 16.66
C TYR A 59 -15.80 -21.22 15.95
N PRO A 60 -14.92 -20.23 15.66
CA PRO A 60 -13.69 -20.45 14.91
C PRO A 60 -12.76 -21.48 15.55
N GLN A 61 -12.31 -22.43 14.74
CA GLN A 61 -11.39 -23.48 15.13
C GLN A 61 -10.26 -23.59 14.12
N ALA A 62 -9.04 -23.83 14.60
CA ALA A 62 -7.87 -24.01 13.77
C ALA A 62 -8.05 -25.18 12.79
N ASN A 63 -7.54 -25.00 11.56
CA ASN A 63 -7.57 -25.97 10.47
C ASN A 63 -9.00 -26.37 10.02
N THR A 64 -9.99 -25.54 10.36
CA THR A 64 -11.37 -25.72 9.91
C THR A 64 -11.83 -24.46 9.20
N THR A 65 -12.28 -24.63 7.95
CA THR A 65 -12.85 -23.50 7.20
C THR A 65 -14.18 -23.10 7.82
N ASN A 66 -14.35 -21.80 8.03
CA ASN A 66 -15.57 -21.23 8.61
C ASN A 66 -16.06 -20.07 7.74
N GLN A 67 -17.35 -19.95 7.55
CA GLN A 67 -17.93 -18.84 6.83
C GLN A 67 -18.00 -17.63 7.74
N LEU A 68 -17.30 -16.55 7.37
CA LEU A 68 -17.44 -15.24 8.00
C LEU A 68 -18.43 -14.39 7.22
N THR A 69 -19.36 -13.77 7.93
CA THR A 69 -20.28 -12.75 7.44
C THR A 69 -19.95 -11.42 8.10
N ILE A 70 -19.75 -10.37 7.31
CA ILE A 70 -19.53 -8.99 7.77
C ILE A 70 -20.69 -8.16 7.25
N THR A 71 -21.41 -7.47 8.14
CA THR A 71 -22.50 -6.58 7.77
C THR A 71 -22.13 -5.14 8.09
N ILE A 72 -22.19 -4.27 7.09
CA ILE A 72 -21.84 -2.85 7.19
C ILE A 72 -23.12 -2.04 7.32
N LYS A 73 -23.19 -1.19 8.34
CA LYS A 73 -24.33 -0.33 8.66
C LYS A 73 -23.87 1.11 8.89
N ASP A 74 -24.78 2.04 8.69
CA ASP A 74 -24.57 3.42 9.12
C ASP A 74 -24.77 3.57 10.65
N ASN A 75 -24.57 4.78 11.17
CA ASN A 75 -24.73 5.09 12.58
C ASN A 75 -26.17 4.95 13.13
N LYS A 76 -27.15 4.78 12.24
CA LYS A 76 -28.57 4.53 12.59
C LYS A 76 -28.93 3.06 12.49
N GLY A 77 -27.96 2.18 12.21
CA GLY A 77 -28.14 0.74 12.05
C GLY A 77 -28.73 0.32 10.70
N LYS A 78 -28.88 1.24 9.74
CA LYS A 78 -29.33 0.94 8.39
C LYS A 78 -28.20 0.34 7.56
N PRO A 79 -28.41 -0.78 6.84
CA PRO A 79 -27.39 -1.34 5.96
C PRO A 79 -26.93 -0.37 4.88
N ILE A 80 -25.61 -0.24 4.72
CA ILE A 80 -24.98 0.47 3.60
C ILE A 80 -24.96 -0.46 2.40
N SER A 81 -25.58 -0.09 1.29
CA SER A 81 -25.76 -0.99 0.15
C SER A 81 -24.84 -0.71 -1.03
N GLU A 82 -24.14 0.44 -1.05
CA GLU A 82 -23.30 0.82 -2.17
C GLU A 82 -21.86 1.04 -1.71
N PHE A 83 -20.93 0.42 -2.41
CA PHE A 83 -19.49 0.47 -2.15
C PHE A 83 -18.75 0.72 -3.46
N GLU A 84 -17.72 1.56 -3.38
CA GLU A 84 -16.78 1.74 -4.49
C GLU A 84 -15.92 0.47 -4.64
N VAL A 85 -15.37 0.30 -5.83
CA VAL A 85 -14.33 -0.70 -6.07
C VAL A 85 -12.99 -0.02 -5.83
N ASN A 86 -12.23 -0.51 -4.87
CA ASN A 86 -10.88 -0.07 -4.56
C ASN A 86 -9.93 -1.25 -4.81
N HIS A 87 -8.88 -1.05 -5.62
CA HIS A 87 -7.95 -2.13 -6.00
C HIS A 87 -8.69 -3.41 -6.43
N GLU A 88 -9.64 -3.27 -7.38
CA GLU A 88 -10.45 -4.33 -8.02
C GLU A 88 -11.48 -5.03 -7.12
N LYS A 89 -11.54 -4.73 -5.85
CA LYS A 89 -12.49 -5.34 -4.91
C LYS A 89 -13.26 -4.28 -4.13
N LYS A 90 -14.46 -4.65 -3.66
CA LYS A 90 -15.28 -3.79 -2.79
C LYS A 90 -14.86 -3.85 -1.33
N MET A 91 -14.13 -4.89 -0.94
CA MET A 91 -13.61 -5.07 0.40
C MET A 91 -12.34 -5.91 0.36
N HIS A 92 -11.35 -5.49 1.10
CA HIS A 92 -10.16 -6.26 1.44
C HIS A 92 -10.25 -6.69 2.90
N LEU A 93 -9.91 -7.93 3.19
CA LEU A 93 -9.87 -8.45 4.54
C LEU A 93 -8.48 -9.00 4.86
N ILE A 94 -7.81 -8.34 5.78
CA ILE A 94 -6.57 -8.83 6.35
C ILE A 94 -6.91 -9.67 7.60
N VAL A 95 -6.33 -10.84 7.70
CA VAL A 95 -6.42 -11.73 8.86
C VAL A 95 -5.01 -11.95 9.38
N ALA A 96 -4.69 -11.41 10.55
CA ALA A 96 -3.34 -11.50 11.13
C ALA A 96 -3.39 -12.05 12.54
N SER A 97 -2.49 -12.98 12.89
CA SER A 97 -2.31 -13.38 14.29
C SER A 97 -1.73 -12.23 15.11
N LYS A 98 -2.04 -12.21 16.42
CA LYS A 98 -1.59 -11.14 17.31
C LYS A 98 -0.06 -10.97 17.33
N ASP A 99 0.68 -12.04 17.12
CA ASP A 99 2.15 -12.05 17.04
C ASP A 99 2.68 -11.86 15.61
N LEU A 100 1.81 -11.53 14.63
CA LEU A 100 2.11 -11.32 13.23
C LEU A 100 2.77 -12.52 12.51
N SER A 101 2.78 -13.72 13.14
CA SER A 101 3.37 -14.92 12.54
C SER A 101 2.49 -15.54 11.44
N LYS A 102 1.20 -15.18 11.41
CA LYS A 102 0.22 -15.61 10.40
C LYS A 102 -0.45 -14.41 9.78
N TYR A 103 -0.56 -14.46 8.47
CA TYR A 103 -1.14 -13.40 7.65
C TYR A 103 -1.90 -14.00 6.48
N GLN A 104 -3.09 -13.45 6.21
CA GLN A 104 -3.86 -13.71 5.00
C GLN A 104 -4.43 -12.38 4.49
N HIS A 105 -4.47 -12.22 3.18
CA HIS A 105 -5.19 -11.16 2.50
C HIS A 105 -6.23 -11.80 1.60
N ILE A 106 -7.49 -11.67 1.94
CA ILE A 106 -8.61 -12.31 1.27
C ILE A 106 -9.68 -11.29 0.91
N HIS A 107 -10.57 -11.65 -0.04
CA HIS A 107 -11.55 -10.72 -0.58
C HIS A 107 -12.98 -11.23 -0.34
N PRO A 108 -13.71 -10.63 0.62
CA PRO A 108 -15.12 -10.96 0.85
C PRO A 108 -15.99 -10.67 -0.37
N THR A 109 -16.91 -11.58 -0.67
CA THR A 109 -17.90 -11.43 -1.73
C THR A 109 -19.09 -10.63 -1.23
N TYR A 110 -19.45 -9.56 -1.93
CA TYR A 110 -20.62 -8.76 -1.63
C TYR A 110 -21.92 -9.50 -1.98
N LYS A 111 -22.86 -9.55 -1.05
CA LYS A 111 -24.18 -10.24 -1.18
C LYS A 111 -25.37 -9.29 -1.23
N GLY A 112 -25.12 -7.97 -1.24
CA GLY A 112 -26.18 -6.96 -1.18
C GLY A 112 -26.51 -6.53 0.25
N LYS A 113 -27.21 -5.40 0.40
CA LYS A 113 -27.69 -4.88 1.69
C LYS A 113 -26.59 -4.78 2.78
N GLY A 114 -25.37 -4.38 2.38
CA GLY A 114 -24.24 -4.23 3.31
C GLY A 114 -23.58 -5.53 3.74
N VAL A 115 -24.00 -6.68 3.19
CA VAL A 115 -23.51 -8.00 3.60
C VAL A 115 -22.34 -8.45 2.71
N PHE A 116 -21.26 -8.86 3.34
CA PHE A 116 -20.10 -9.51 2.72
C PHE A 116 -19.87 -10.86 3.35
N THR A 117 -19.46 -11.84 2.55
CA THR A 117 -19.15 -13.20 3.04
C THR A 117 -17.83 -13.70 2.50
N VAL A 118 -17.09 -14.44 3.32
CA VAL A 118 -15.82 -15.04 2.92
C VAL A 118 -15.54 -16.31 3.74
N PRO A 119 -15.05 -17.40 3.11
CA PRO A 119 -14.52 -18.53 3.86
C PRO A 119 -13.16 -18.13 4.48
N VAL A 120 -12.96 -18.42 5.75
CA VAL A 120 -11.71 -18.19 6.48
C VAL A 120 -11.24 -19.48 7.12
N THR A 121 -9.96 -19.80 6.95
CA THR A 121 -9.30 -20.92 7.62
C THR A 121 -8.13 -20.40 8.44
N PHE A 122 -8.21 -20.58 9.75
CA PHE A 122 -7.12 -20.24 10.67
C PHE A 122 -6.19 -21.44 10.79
N THR A 123 -4.89 -21.26 10.59
CA THR A 123 -3.91 -22.36 10.61
C THR A 123 -3.45 -22.73 12.03
N GLN A 124 -3.84 -21.96 13.06
CA GLN A 124 -3.53 -22.19 14.47
C GLN A 124 -4.61 -21.58 15.36
N GLY A 125 -4.66 -22.00 16.62
CA GLY A 125 -5.45 -21.36 17.65
C GLY A 125 -4.83 -20.03 18.12
N GLY A 126 -5.56 -19.29 18.94
CA GLY A 126 -5.11 -18.03 19.52
C GLY A 126 -5.92 -16.82 19.07
N SER A 127 -5.38 -15.65 19.29
CA SER A 127 -6.03 -14.37 18.95
C SER A 127 -5.60 -13.88 17.57
N PHE A 128 -6.59 -13.52 16.76
CA PHE A 128 -6.39 -12.93 15.44
C PHE A 128 -7.08 -11.58 15.35
N GLN A 129 -6.48 -10.65 14.62
CA GLN A 129 -7.07 -9.39 14.22
C GLN A 129 -7.60 -9.53 12.80
N LEU A 130 -8.86 -9.21 12.62
CA LEU A 130 -9.51 -9.05 11.32
C LEU A 130 -9.57 -7.56 11.01
N ILE A 131 -9.12 -7.15 9.82
CA ILE A 131 -9.08 -5.76 9.38
C ILE A 131 -9.78 -5.69 8.03
N ALA A 132 -10.98 -5.12 8.00
CA ALA A 132 -11.74 -4.89 6.78
C ALA A 132 -11.50 -3.46 6.29
N ASP A 133 -11.07 -3.35 5.05
CA ASP A 133 -10.87 -2.10 4.33
C ASP A 133 -11.86 -2.03 3.17
N PHE A 134 -12.64 -0.95 3.10
CA PHE A 134 -13.68 -0.74 2.10
C PHE A 134 -14.04 0.74 1.98
N VAL A 135 -14.65 1.11 0.86
CA VAL A 135 -15.10 2.48 0.59
C VAL A 135 -16.61 2.50 0.38
N PRO A 136 -17.41 2.98 1.34
CA PRO A 136 -18.82 3.25 1.08
C PRO A 136 -18.94 4.33 0.01
N LYS A 137 -19.91 4.19 -0.91
CA LYS A 137 -20.05 5.09 -2.05
C LYS A 137 -20.15 6.55 -1.63
N GLY A 138 -19.30 7.39 -2.23
CA GLY A 138 -19.24 8.81 -1.95
C GLY A 138 -18.63 9.18 -0.59
N GLN A 139 -18.01 8.23 0.11
CA GLN A 139 -17.34 8.45 1.40
C GLN A 139 -15.82 8.21 1.28
N SER A 140 -15.11 8.49 2.36
CA SER A 140 -13.67 8.19 2.48
C SER A 140 -13.43 6.70 2.72
N ASP A 141 -12.20 6.27 2.48
CA ASP A 141 -11.71 4.95 2.85
C ASP A 141 -12.00 4.67 4.33
N THR A 142 -12.49 3.47 4.59
CA THR A 142 -12.96 3.07 5.91
C THR A 142 -12.32 1.76 6.33
N VAL A 143 -11.65 1.77 7.46
CA VAL A 143 -11.06 0.58 8.07
C VAL A 143 -11.84 0.22 9.34
N GLN A 144 -12.26 -1.04 9.43
CA GLN A 144 -12.91 -1.60 10.61
C GLN A 144 -12.16 -2.83 11.10
N MET A 145 -12.02 -2.94 12.41
CA MET A 145 -11.24 -4.00 13.03
C MET A 145 -12.08 -4.85 13.98
N HIS A 146 -11.80 -6.15 14.01
CA HIS A 146 -12.44 -7.09 14.91
C HIS A 146 -11.43 -8.11 15.42
N THR A 147 -11.41 -8.35 16.73
CA THR A 147 -10.55 -9.39 17.30
C THR A 147 -11.36 -10.67 17.45
N VAL A 148 -10.81 -11.78 16.99
CA VAL A 148 -11.42 -13.10 17.13
C VAL A 148 -10.51 -14.05 17.89
N SER A 149 -11.11 -14.88 18.75
CA SER A 149 -10.43 -16.00 19.42
C SER A 149 -10.71 -17.28 18.67
N VAL A 150 -9.66 -18.03 18.35
CA VAL A 150 -9.72 -19.28 17.58
C VAL A 150 -9.33 -20.44 18.49
N LYS A 151 -10.19 -21.47 18.58
CA LYS A 151 -9.89 -22.72 19.31
C LYS A 151 -8.80 -23.52 18.58
N GLY A 152 -7.98 -24.22 19.35
CA GLY A 152 -6.95 -25.11 18.82
C GLY A 152 -5.60 -24.91 19.48
N ASN A 153 -4.59 -25.59 18.95
CA ASN A 153 -3.23 -25.43 19.43
C ASN A 153 -2.75 -23.99 19.17
N THR A 154 -2.38 -23.30 20.25
CA THR A 154 -1.82 -21.95 20.21
C THR A 154 -0.32 -22.05 20.45
N PRO A 155 0.51 -21.90 19.42
CA PRO A 155 1.97 -21.89 19.59
C PRO A 155 2.42 -20.78 20.54
N ALA A 156 3.60 -20.95 21.12
CA ALA A 156 4.23 -19.84 21.83
C ALA A 156 4.38 -18.64 20.89
N PRO A 157 4.11 -17.42 21.38
CA PRO A 157 4.24 -16.22 20.56
C PRO A 157 5.64 -16.08 19.96
N VAL A 158 5.72 -15.74 18.69
CA VAL A 158 7.00 -15.42 18.05
C VAL A 158 7.50 -14.10 18.62
N SER A 159 8.74 -14.10 19.09
CA SER A 159 9.39 -12.85 19.54
C SER A 159 9.69 -11.96 18.33
N LEU A 160 9.06 -10.81 18.28
CA LEU A 160 9.32 -9.81 17.25
C LEU A 160 10.62 -9.06 17.59
N THR A 161 11.66 -9.32 16.82
CA THR A 161 12.93 -8.60 16.91
C THR A 161 13.01 -7.65 15.70
N PRO A 162 13.24 -6.35 15.89
CA PRO A 162 13.43 -5.44 14.79
C PRO A 162 14.54 -5.90 13.85
N ASP A 163 14.29 -5.84 12.55
CA ASP A 163 15.31 -6.16 11.56
C ASP A 163 16.47 -5.16 11.64
N LYS A 164 17.70 -5.66 11.55
CA LYS A 164 18.89 -4.81 11.48
C LYS A 164 18.99 -4.07 10.14
N THR A 165 18.43 -4.66 9.10
CA THR A 165 18.37 -4.08 7.76
C THR A 165 16.95 -4.23 7.24
N LEU A 166 16.49 -3.24 6.48
CA LEU A 166 15.17 -3.29 5.83
C LEU A 166 15.26 -3.99 4.46
N VAL A 167 15.90 -5.15 4.43
CA VAL A 167 16.12 -5.95 3.24
C VAL A 167 15.71 -7.40 3.53
N LYS A 168 14.88 -7.97 2.68
CA LYS A 168 14.43 -9.36 2.77
C LYS A 168 14.56 -10.06 1.43
N THR A 169 14.94 -11.32 1.47
CA THR A 169 14.95 -12.19 0.29
C THR A 169 13.91 -13.28 0.45
N ALA A 170 13.07 -13.44 -0.56
CA ALA A 170 12.06 -14.48 -0.63
C ALA A 170 11.87 -14.94 -2.08
N ASN A 171 11.77 -16.25 -2.29
CA ASN A 171 11.53 -16.87 -3.60
C ASN A 171 12.47 -16.38 -4.71
N GLY A 172 13.75 -16.16 -4.40
CA GLY A 172 14.74 -15.67 -5.37
C GLY A 172 14.72 -14.17 -5.60
N ASN A 173 13.77 -13.44 -5.01
CA ASN A 173 13.67 -11.99 -5.12
C ASN A 173 14.15 -11.32 -3.84
N GLN A 174 14.80 -10.18 -3.97
CA GLN A 174 15.16 -9.30 -2.85
C GLN A 174 14.27 -8.08 -2.85
N VAL A 175 13.73 -7.74 -1.68
CA VAL A 175 12.94 -6.53 -1.46
C VAL A 175 13.68 -5.65 -0.46
N SER A 176 13.89 -4.39 -0.83
CA SER A 176 14.51 -3.38 0.05
C SER A 176 13.51 -2.27 0.31
N LEU A 177 13.30 -1.92 1.58
CA LEU A 177 12.50 -0.76 1.99
C LEU A 177 13.43 0.40 2.34
N LYS A 178 13.21 1.55 1.71
CA LYS A 178 13.83 2.83 2.10
C LYS A 178 12.76 3.77 2.63
N ILE A 179 13.07 4.42 3.74
CA ILE A 179 12.25 5.42 4.39
C ILE A 179 12.99 6.74 4.28
N ASP A 180 12.41 7.71 3.58
CA ASP A 180 13.14 8.94 3.20
C ASP A 180 13.32 9.91 4.36
N SER A 181 12.60 9.74 5.47
CA SER A 181 12.65 10.63 6.61
C SER A 181 12.54 9.87 7.93
N GLN A 182 12.89 10.53 9.02
CA GLN A 182 12.62 9.99 10.35
C GLN A 182 11.11 9.91 10.57
N LEU A 183 10.62 8.72 10.96
CA LEU A 183 9.22 8.51 11.25
C LEU A 183 8.78 9.36 12.44
N LYS A 184 7.72 10.15 12.24
CA LYS A 184 7.10 10.98 13.27
C LYS A 184 5.58 10.81 13.22
N ALA A 185 4.94 10.80 14.39
CA ALA A 185 3.49 10.76 14.46
C ALA A 185 2.87 11.98 13.76
N ASN A 186 1.75 11.78 13.05
CA ASN A 186 1.03 12.80 12.29
C ASN A 186 1.85 13.49 11.19
N GLN A 187 2.90 12.83 10.68
CA GLN A 187 3.64 13.27 9.50
C GLN A 187 3.58 12.19 8.43
N GLU A 188 3.23 12.61 7.23
CA GLU A 188 3.32 11.76 6.05
C GLU A 188 4.77 11.39 5.77
N THR A 189 5.00 10.13 5.41
CA THR A 189 6.34 9.61 5.11
C THR A 189 6.26 8.67 3.92
N MET A 190 7.16 8.87 2.97
CA MET A 190 7.27 7.99 1.81
C MET A 190 7.98 6.69 2.17
N LEU A 191 7.35 5.56 1.84
CA LEU A 191 7.92 4.22 1.94
C LEU A 191 8.22 3.71 0.52
N ASN A 192 9.51 3.61 0.18
CA ASN A 192 9.96 3.18 -1.15
C ASN A 192 10.38 1.72 -1.11
N PHE A 193 9.70 0.86 -1.85
CA PHE A 193 10.06 -0.55 -2.01
C PHE A 193 10.80 -0.76 -3.32
N TYR A 194 11.96 -1.40 -3.26
CA TYR A 194 12.77 -1.78 -4.42
C TYR A 194 12.78 -3.29 -4.53
N PHE A 195 12.51 -3.78 -5.73
CA PHE A 195 12.46 -5.20 -6.05
C PHE A 195 13.56 -5.55 -7.02
N GLU A 196 14.38 -6.54 -6.70
CA GLU A 196 15.46 -7.01 -7.54
C GLU A 196 15.57 -8.54 -7.48
N ASP A 197 16.12 -9.15 -8.52
CA ASP A 197 16.53 -10.55 -8.46
C ASP A 197 17.65 -10.71 -7.41
N ALA A 198 17.54 -11.69 -6.53
CA ALA A 198 18.45 -11.84 -5.39
C ALA A 198 19.88 -12.21 -5.81
N GLN A 199 20.07 -12.82 -6.98
CA GLN A 199 21.37 -13.27 -7.48
C GLN A 199 22.01 -12.25 -8.41
N THR A 200 21.25 -11.82 -9.44
CA THR A 200 21.76 -10.93 -10.49
C THR A 200 21.70 -9.46 -10.12
N LYS A 201 20.94 -9.10 -9.08
CA LYS A 201 20.70 -7.71 -8.63
C LYS A 201 20.05 -6.83 -9.70
N GLN A 202 19.45 -7.43 -10.72
CA GLN A 202 18.70 -6.68 -11.72
C GLN A 202 17.33 -6.29 -11.18
N PRO A 203 16.87 -5.06 -11.42
CA PRO A 203 15.53 -4.63 -11.03
C PRO A 203 14.45 -5.48 -11.68
N ILE A 204 13.43 -5.85 -10.90
CA ILE A 204 12.23 -6.52 -11.39
C ILE A 204 11.28 -5.44 -11.91
N GLN A 205 10.91 -5.52 -13.19
CA GLN A 205 10.10 -4.51 -13.88
C GLN A 205 8.70 -5.03 -14.28
N ASP A 206 8.45 -6.31 -14.16
CA ASP A 206 7.24 -7.01 -14.59
C ASP A 206 6.35 -7.41 -13.41
N LEU A 207 6.29 -6.59 -12.38
CA LEU A 207 5.40 -6.80 -11.24
C LEU A 207 3.95 -6.88 -11.73
N GLN A 208 3.24 -7.93 -11.28
CA GLN A 208 1.84 -8.14 -11.59
C GLN A 208 0.97 -7.83 -10.38
N PRO A 209 -0.24 -7.30 -10.57
CA PRO A 209 -1.19 -7.13 -9.48
C PRO A 209 -1.47 -8.47 -8.79
N TYR A 210 -1.38 -8.48 -7.46
CA TYR A 210 -1.79 -9.62 -6.66
C TYR A 210 -3.23 -9.43 -6.18
N LEU A 211 -4.14 -10.25 -6.72
CA LEU A 211 -5.57 -10.13 -6.42
C LEU A 211 -5.97 -10.84 -5.12
N GLY A 212 -5.08 -11.62 -4.54
CA GLY A 212 -5.37 -12.53 -3.44
C GLY A 212 -6.36 -13.62 -3.86
N VAL A 213 -6.16 -14.84 -3.45
CA VAL A 213 -7.08 -15.99 -3.63
C VAL A 213 -7.65 -16.41 -2.30
#